data_241288d8d278640c8428ff5610560d25
#
_entry.id   241288d8d278640c8428ff5610560d25
#
_cell.length_a   1.000
_cell.length_b   1.000
_cell.length_c   1.000
_cell.angle_alpha   90.00
_cell.angle_beta   90.00
_cell.angle_gamma   90.00
#
_symmetry.space_group_name_H-M   'P 1'
#
loop_
_entity.id
_entity.type
_entity.pdbx_description
1 polymer ?
#
loop_
_entity_poly.entity_id
_entity_poly.type
_entity_poly.pdbx_seq_one_letter_code
_entity_poly.pdbx_strand_id
1 'polypeptide(L)'
;NKFGDVKMPVRTQLKHWCARILALIIVPITIYVLSFKLHFALLYKSGPGDAQMSSLFQSNLEGSELGNYPLEAAYGSKVSFKNVGYGGGLLHSHIQTFPEGSQEQQVTCYHYKDTNNHFMLMPPPGAPPLPNVNDTSEPPRMLRSGDSVRFLHVETGHVLRTHEVPAPISKEFWEVSGALDENTYAED
;
A
#
# COMPACT_ATOMS: atom_id res chain seq x y z
N ASN A 1 -6.52 9.86 50.34
CA ASN A 1 -6.03 8.65 49.72
C ASN A 1 -6.14 7.47 50.66
N LYS A 2 -7.24 6.70 50.55
CA LYS A 2 -7.55 5.57 51.46
C LYS A 2 -7.20 4.20 50.83
N PHE A 3 -6.23 4.21 49.94
CA PHE A 3 -5.66 2.98 49.35
C PHE A 3 -4.79 2.30 50.42
N GLY A 4 -5.13 1.07 50.80
CA GLY A 4 -4.36 0.30 51.76
C GLY A 4 -4.71 0.57 53.24
N ASP A 5 -5.80 1.28 53.53
CA ASP A 5 -6.26 1.44 54.90
C ASP A 5 -6.90 0.14 55.42
N VAL A 6 -6.09 -0.63 56.16
CA VAL A 6 -6.49 -1.93 56.76
C VAL A 6 -7.64 -1.80 57.80
N LYS A 7 -7.98 -0.59 58.25
CA LYS A 7 -9.08 -0.35 59.18
C LYS A 7 -10.43 -0.19 58.48
N MET A 8 -10.47 -0.12 57.14
CA MET A 8 -11.70 0.06 56.41
C MET A 8 -12.42 -1.27 56.20
N PRO A 9 -13.73 -1.35 56.48
CA PRO A 9 -14.51 -2.55 56.21
C PRO A 9 -14.43 -2.95 54.73
N VAL A 10 -14.21 -4.25 54.44
CA VAL A 10 -14.08 -4.79 53.09
C VAL A 10 -15.23 -4.37 52.17
N ARG A 11 -16.45 -4.32 52.68
CA ARG A 11 -17.64 -3.90 51.92
C ARG A 11 -17.52 -2.44 51.43
N THR A 12 -16.95 -1.55 52.24
CA THR A 12 -16.75 -0.15 51.87
C THR A 12 -15.61 -0.02 50.86
N GLN A 13 -14.56 -0.79 51.05
CA GLN A 13 -13.44 -0.84 50.09
C GLN A 13 -13.91 -1.34 48.71
N LEU A 14 -14.73 -2.39 48.69
CA LEU A 14 -15.30 -2.92 47.43
C LEU A 14 -16.17 -1.87 46.72
N LYS A 15 -17.01 -1.14 47.43
CA LYS A 15 -17.80 -0.03 46.86
C LYS A 15 -16.92 1.05 46.22
N HIS A 16 -15.81 1.41 46.87
CA HIS A 16 -14.86 2.38 46.31
C HIS A 16 -14.16 1.85 45.05
N TRP A 17 -13.83 0.56 45.00
CA TRP A 17 -13.25 -0.07 43.83
C TRP A 17 -14.26 -0.12 42.68
N CYS A 18 -15.48 -0.56 42.91
CA CYS A 18 -16.54 -0.58 41.90
C CYS A 18 -16.81 0.82 41.34
N ALA A 19 -16.90 1.83 42.19
CA ALA A 19 -17.09 3.20 41.73
C ALA A 19 -15.93 3.71 40.85
N ARG A 20 -14.70 3.36 41.20
CA ARG A 20 -13.51 3.73 40.39
C ARG A 20 -13.47 2.99 39.08
N ILE A 21 -13.72 1.69 39.06
CA ILE A 21 -13.79 0.90 37.85
C ILE A 21 -14.87 1.48 36.94
N LEU A 22 -16.05 1.75 37.49
CA LEU A 22 -17.12 2.35 36.68
C LEU A 22 -16.72 3.71 36.13
N ALA A 23 -16.25 4.62 36.97
CA ALA A 23 -16.00 6.01 36.59
C ALA A 23 -14.72 6.19 35.75
N LEU A 24 -13.66 5.39 36.01
CA LEU A 24 -12.33 5.59 35.37
C LEU A 24 -12.04 4.62 34.26
N ILE A 25 -12.79 3.54 34.13
CA ILE A 25 -12.56 2.53 33.09
C ILE A 25 -13.81 2.40 32.22
N ILE A 26 -14.94 1.98 32.78
CA ILE A 26 -16.13 1.65 32.00
C ILE A 26 -16.69 2.88 31.28
N VAL A 27 -16.89 3.98 32.00
CA VAL A 27 -17.46 5.21 31.41
C VAL A 27 -16.57 5.79 30.32
N PRO A 28 -15.23 5.98 30.49
CA PRO A 28 -14.35 6.46 29.40
C PRO A 28 -14.31 5.52 28.22
N ILE A 29 -14.21 4.21 28.43
CA ILE A 29 -14.23 3.23 27.32
C ILE A 29 -15.56 3.30 26.57
N THR A 30 -16.68 3.38 27.26
CA THR A 30 -18.00 3.47 26.63
C THR A 30 -18.12 4.74 25.80
N ILE A 31 -17.70 5.89 26.32
CA ILE A 31 -17.71 7.16 25.56
C ILE A 31 -16.82 7.06 24.32
N TYR A 32 -15.61 6.50 24.48
CA TYR A 32 -14.68 6.31 23.39
C TYR A 32 -15.28 5.44 22.26
N VAL A 33 -15.79 4.26 22.61
CA VAL A 33 -16.39 3.34 21.64
C VAL A 33 -17.62 3.95 20.95
N LEU A 34 -18.48 4.64 21.70
CA LEU A 34 -19.66 5.30 21.16
C LEU A 34 -19.28 6.45 20.21
N SER A 35 -18.25 7.22 20.55
CA SER A 35 -17.75 8.29 19.67
C SER A 35 -17.25 7.76 18.36
N PHE A 36 -16.46 6.67 18.35
CA PHE A 36 -16.02 6.02 17.12
C PHE A 36 -17.16 5.38 16.34
N LYS A 37 -18.09 4.72 17.02
CA LYS A 37 -19.27 4.15 16.36
C LYS A 37 -20.08 5.23 15.64
N LEU A 38 -20.28 6.38 16.27
CA LEU A 38 -20.97 7.51 15.66
C LEU A 38 -20.17 8.10 14.50
N HIS A 39 -18.84 8.25 14.67
CA HIS A 39 -17.94 8.73 13.64
C HIS A 39 -18.04 7.88 12.36
N PHE A 40 -17.90 6.56 12.47
CA PHE A 40 -17.99 5.66 11.31
C PHE A 40 -19.41 5.53 10.73
N ALA A 41 -20.44 5.75 11.54
CA ALA A 41 -21.81 5.79 11.04
C ALA A 41 -22.12 7.03 10.19
N LEU A 42 -21.44 8.16 10.50
CA LEU A 42 -21.62 9.42 9.77
C LEU A 42 -20.62 9.56 8.59
N LEU A 43 -19.38 9.11 8.77
CA LEU A 43 -18.29 9.26 7.81
C LEU A 43 -17.98 7.92 7.13
N TYR A 44 -18.93 7.42 6.38
CA TYR A 44 -18.83 6.15 5.64
C TYR A 44 -18.58 6.33 4.15
N LYS A 45 -18.61 7.59 3.65
CA LYS A 45 -18.37 7.92 2.24
C LYS A 45 -16.94 8.34 2.00
N SER A 46 -16.44 8.00 0.81
CA SER A 46 -15.15 8.46 0.32
C SER A 46 -15.10 9.97 0.15
N GLY A 47 -13.96 10.58 0.47
CA GLY A 47 -13.74 12.02 0.38
C GLY A 47 -12.26 12.41 0.29
N PRO A 48 -11.94 13.71 0.17
CA PRO A 48 -10.58 14.18 -0.05
C PRO A 48 -9.54 13.77 1.02
N GLY A 49 -10.00 13.42 2.23
CA GLY A 49 -9.14 13.00 3.34
C GLY A 49 -8.70 11.53 3.28
N ASP A 50 -9.32 10.72 2.45
CA ASP A 50 -9.12 9.26 2.43
C ASP A 50 -7.73 8.87 1.94
N ALA A 51 -7.09 9.68 1.11
CA ALA A 51 -5.78 9.41 0.53
C ALA A 51 -4.69 9.13 1.60
N GLN A 52 -4.89 9.63 2.82
CA GLN A 52 -3.97 9.40 3.95
C GLN A 52 -4.22 8.08 4.68
N MET A 53 -5.36 7.45 4.43
CA MET A 53 -5.74 6.20 5.09
C MET A 53 -5.20 4.97 4.36
N SER A 54 -5.18 3.83 5.05
CA SER A 54 -4.77 2.56 4.43
C SER A 54 -5.72 2.19 3.28
N SER A 55 -5.19 1.46 2.29
CA SER A 55 -6.00 1.00 1.16
C SER A 55 -7.18 0.11 1.59
N LEU A 56 -6.99 -0.67 2.66
CA LEU A 56 -8.07 -1.48 3.24
C LEU A 56 -9.18 -0.62 3.83
N PHE A 57 -8.85 0.48 4.51
CA PHE A 57 -9.84 1.43 5.00
C PHE A 57 -10.61 2.07 3.83
N GLN A 58 -9.87 2.58 2.84
CA GLN A 58 -10.45 3.22 1.67
C GLN A 58 -11.39 2.29 0.89
N SER A 59 -11.05 1.00 0.76
CA SER A 59 -11.89 0.03 0.02
C SER A 59 -13.24 -0.25 0.68
N ASN A 60 -13.38 0.04 1.98
CA ASN A 60 -14.63 -0.11 2.72
C ASN A 60 -15.51 1.16 2.72
N LEU A 61 -15.05 2.25 2.12
CA LEU A 61 -15.82 3.48 2.03
C LEU A 61 -16.75 3.44 0.80
N GLU A 62 -17.98 3.91 0.97
CA GLU A 62 -18.94 4.06 -0.13
C GLU A 62 -18.44 5.12 -1.12
N GLY A 63 -18.44 4.80 -2.40
CA GLY A 63 -17.94 5.68 -3.47
C GLY A 63 -16.42 5.63 -3.63
N SER A 64 -15.72 4.73 -2.93
CA SER A 64 -14.29 4.48 -3.16
C SER A 64 -14.08 3.66 -4.43
N GLU A 65 -13.17 4.11 -5.28
CA GLU A 65 -12.75 3.35 -6.47
C GLU A 65 -12.04 2.04 -6.08
N LEU A 66 -11.36 2.01 -4.92
CA LEU A 66 -10.62 0.85 -4.45
C LEU A 66 -11.50 -0.36 -4.10
N GLY A 67 -12.77 -0.14 -3.77
CA GLY A 67 -13.72 -1.21 -3.49
C GLY A 67 -14.05 -2.08 -4.72
N ASN A 68 -13.82 -1.57 -5.92
CA ASN A 68 -14.10 -2.24 -7.18
C ASN A 68 -12.88 -2.93 -7.79
N TYR A 69 -11.70 -2.81 -7.18
CA TYR A 69 -10.50 -3.45 -7.71
C TYR A 69 -10.48 -4.95 -7.38
N PRO A 70 -9.96 -5.79 -8.31
CA PRO A 70 -9.77 -7.21 -8.06
C PRO A 70 -8.90 -7.45 -6.82
N LEU A 71 -9.22 -8.47 -6.05
CA LEU A 71 -8.40 -8.91 -4.91
C LEU A 71 -7.19 -9.74 -5.33
N GLU A 72 -7.22 -10.28 -6.55
CA GLU A 72 -6.18 -11.10 -7.13
C GLU A 72 -5.55 -10.35 -8.30
N ALA A 73 -4.25 -10.51 -8.49
CA ALA A 73 -3.51 -9.93 -9.59
C ALA A 73 -3.20 -10.98 -10.66
N ALA A 74 -3.17 -10.56 -11.90
CA ALA A 74 -2.77 -11.38 -13.04
C ALA A 74 -1.58 -10.74 -13.76
N TYR A 75 -0.82 -11.54 -14.49
CA TYR A 75 0.15 -10.99 -15.47
C TYR A 75 -0.59 -10.16 -16.51
N GLY A 76 0.01 -9.05 -16.92
CA GLY A 76 -0.61 -8.06 -17.79
C GLY A 76 -1.46 -7.02 -17.08
N SER A 77 -1.71 -7.19 -15.77
CA SER A 77 -2.44 -6.18 -15.00
C SER A 77 -1.63 -4.90 -14.83
N LYS A 78 -2.29 -3.77 -15.03
CA LYS A 78 -1.75 -2.44 -14.73
C LYS A 78 -2.01 -2.11 -13.27
N VAL A 79 -0.95 -1.81 -12.52
CA VAL A 79 -0.97 -1.59 -11.07
C VAL A 79 -0.22 -0.32 -10.68
N SER A 80 -0.53 0.21 -9.50
CA SER A 80 0.26 1.24 -8.82
C SER A 80 0.67 0.72 -7.44
N PHE A 81 1.90 0.99 -7.04
CA PHE A 81 2.44 0.57 -5.76
C PHE A 81 2.44 1.74 -4.79
N LYS A 82 1.76 1.59 -3.67
CA LYS A 82 1.73 2.60 -2.60
C LYS A 82 2.67 2.19 -1.47
N ASN A 83 3.59 3.08 -1.12
CA ASN A 83 4.39 2.93 0.09
C ASN A 83 3.49 3.06 1.33
N VAL A 84 3.48 2.05 2.17
CA VAL A 84 2.71 2.04 3.44
C VAL A 84 3.57 2.47 4.64
N GLY A 85 4.86 2.68 4.42
CA GLY A 85 5.78 3.18 5.44
C GLY A 85 5.65 4.67 5.70
N TYR A 86 6.55 5.17 6.55
CA TYR A 86 6.62 6.60 6.87
C TYR A 86 6.90 7.44 5.61
N GLY A 87 6.13 8.50 5.42
CA GLY A 87 6.20 9.38 4.25
C GLY A 87 5.23 9.04 3.13
N GLY A 88 4.77 7.80 3.02
CA GLY A 88 3.82 7.40 1.96
C GLY A 88 4.36 7.60 0.55
N GLY A 89 3.46 7.77 -0.41
CA GLY A 89 3.75 8.01 -1.83
C GLY A 89 3.57 6.79 -2.72
N LEU A 90 3.60 7.01 -4.02
CA LEU A 90 3.46 5.99 -5.05
C LEU A 90 4.81 5.74 -5.71
N LEU A 91 5.08 4.50 -6.09
CA LEU A 91 6.20 4.17 -6.96
C LEU A 91 5.99 4.91 -8.28
N HIS A 92 7.02 5.65 -8.71
CA HIS A 92 6.95 6.58 -9.81
C HIS A 92 8.22 6.50 -10.64
N SER A 93 8.08 6.62 -11.95
CA SER A 93 9.22 6.71 -12.86
C SER A 93 8.89 7.68 -13.98
N HIS A 94 9.91 8.28 -14.59
CA HIS A 94 9.78 9.25 -15.68
C HIS A 94 11.04 9.22 -16.56
N ILE A 95 11.00 9.90 -17.69
CA ILE A 95 12.07 9.85 -18.71
C ILE A 95 13.43 10.40 -18.25
N GLN A 96 13.47 11.17 -17.16
CA GLN A 96 14.72 11.68 -16.60
C GLN A 96 15.58 10.54 -16.05
N THR A 97 16.88 10.65 -16.22
CA THR A 97 17.85 9.67 -15.76
C THR A 97 18.59 10.14 -14.52
N PHE A 98 19.21 9.20 -13.80
CA PHE A 98 20.10 9.55 -12.72
C PHE A 98 21.33 10.31 -13.25
N PRO A 99 21.75 11.42 -12.61
CA PRO A 99 22.94 12.16 -13.03
C PRO A 99 24.24 11.41 -12.75
N GLU A 100 24.22 10.52 -11.77
CA GLU A 100 25.33 9.68 -11.33
C GLU A 100 24.85 8.24 -11.15
N GLY A 101 25.74 7.30 -10.95
CA GLY A 101 25.41 5.89 -10.77
C GLY A 101 25.17 5.19 -12.10
N SER A 102 24.05 4.53 -12.27
CA SER A 102 23.73 3.79 -13.52
C SER A 102 23.46 4.69 -14.70
N GLN A 103 23.07 5.94 -14.46
CA GLN A 103 22.57 6.87 -15.49
C GLN A 103 21.30 6.36 -16.22
N GLU A 104 20.62 5.40 -15.63
CA GLU A 104 19.35 4.87 -16.11
C GLU A 104 18.17 5.73 -15.65
N GLN A 105 16.96 5.38 -16.12
CA GLN A 105 15.72 6.08 -15.81
C GLN A 105 15.47 6.09 -14.30
N GLN A 106 15.18 7.27 -13.76
CA GLN A 106 14.93 7.45 -12.33
C GLN A 106 13.66 6.75 -11.89
N VAL A 107 13.76 6.11 -10.73
CA VAL A 107 12.64 5.58 -9.96
C VAL A 107 12.57 6.31 -8.65
N THR A 108 11.42 6.88 -8.34
CA THR A 108 11.22 7.78 -7.21
C THR A 108 9.93 7.44 -6.46
N CYS A 109 9.69 8.15 -5.37
CA CYS A 109 8.43 8.10 -4.63
C CYS A 109 7.70 9.43 -4.83
N TYR A 110 6.47 9.39 -5.36
CA TYR A 110 5.69 10.58 -5.69
C TYR A 110 4.33 10.58 -5.00
N HIS A 111 3.92 11.72 -4.46
CA HIS A 111 2.70 11.79 -3.66
C HIS A 111 1.41 11.99 -4.45
N TYR A 112 1.52 12.36 -5.73
CA TYR A 112 0.36 12.61 -6.57
C TYR A 112 0.12 11.46 -7.52
N LYS A 113 -1.15 11.23 -7.85
CA LYS A 113 -1.55 10.22 -8.84
C LYS A 113 -1.37 10.82 -10.24
N ASP A 114 -0.60 10.14 -11.09
CA ASP A 114 -0.47 10.40 -12.51
C ASP A 114 -0.20 9.10 -13.29
N THR A 115 -0.06 9.18 -14.61
CA THR A 115 0.17 8.03 -15.47
C THR A 115 1.53 7.38 -15.25
N ASN A 116 2.53 8.14 -14.79
CA ASN A 116 3.88 7.66 -14.48
C ASN A 116 3.96 6.80 -13.20
N ASN A 117 2.85 6.61 -12.49
CA ASN A 117 2.74 5.67 -11.37
C ASN A 117 2.30 4.27 -11.80
N HIS A 118 2.07 4.06 -13.10
CA HIS A 118 1.52 2.81 -13.60
C HIS A 118 2.61 1.85 -14.07
N PHE A 119 2.56 0.65 -13.52
CA PHE A 119 3.42 -0.47 -13.90
C PHE A 119 2.56 -1.66 -14.35
N MET A 120 3.05 -2.39 -15.33
CA MET A 120 2.43 -3.63 -15.80
C MET A 120 3.19 -4.82 -15.20
N LEU A 121 2.44 -5.80 -14.72
CA LEU A 121 2.98 -7.05 -14.19
C LEU A 121 3.34 -7.99 -15.33
N MET A 122 4.62 -8.14 -15.62
CA MET A 122 5.11 -8.96 -16.73
C MET A 122 5.66 -10.30 -16.23
N PRO A 123 5.50 -11.38 -17.00
CA PRO A 123 6.12 -12.65 -16.68
C PRO A 123 7.66 -12.57 -16.81
N PRO A 124 8.40 -13.54 -16.23
CA PRO A 124 9.85 -13.62 -16.41
C PRO A 124 10.22 -13.90 -17.89
N PRO A 125 11.45 -13.56 -18.31
CA PRO A 125 11.94 -13.87 -19.65
C PRO A 125 11.81 -15.36 -19.98
N GLY A 126 11.42 -15.68 -21.22
CA GLY A 126 11.21 -17.06 -21.66
C GLY A 126 9.88 -17.71 -21.22
N ALA A 127 9.05 -16.99 -20.50
CA ALA A 127 7.69 -17.47 -20.21
C ALA A 127 6.81 -17.40 -21.47
N PRO A 128 5.76 -18.25 -21.56
CA PRO A 128 4.79 -18.15 -22.66
C PRO A 128 4.19 -16.75 -22.78
N PRO A 129 3.86 -16.30 -24.00
CA PRO A 129 3.23 -15.00 -24.22
C PRO A 129 1.94 -14.89 -23.39
N LEU A 130 1.58 -13.68 -23.04
CA LEU A 130 0.33 -13.41 -22.33
C LEU A 130 -0.86 -13.60 -23.28
N PRO A 131 -2.00 -14.09 -22.78
CA PRO A 131 -3.25 -14.09 -23.52
C PRO A 131 -3.58 -12.70 -24.06
N ASN A 132 -4.14 -12.63 -25.25
CA ASN A 132 -4.56 -11.34 -25.78
C ASN A 132 -5.68 -10.77 -24.91
N VAL A 133 -5.51 -9.54 -24.44
CA VAL A 133 -6.50 -8.84 -23.58
C VAL A 133 -7.90 -8.79 -24.21
N ASN A 134 -7.99 -8.84 -25.53
CA ASN A 134 -9.26 -8.81 -26.27
C ASN A 134 -9.84 -10.22 -26.51
N ASP A 135 -9.11 -11.27 -26.17
CA ASP A 135 -9.58 -12.65 -26.31
C ASP A 135 -10.10 -13.16 -24.98
N THR A 136 -11.42 -13.15 -24.85
CA THR A 136 -12.11 -13.65 -23.65
C THR A 136 -12.16 -15.16 -23.56
N SER A 137 -11.63 -15.88 -24.56
CA SER A 137 -11.62 -17.35 -24.58
C SER A 137 -10.57 -17.95 -23.64
N GLU A 138 -9.47 -17.23 -23.38
CA GLU A 138 -8.44 -17.64 -22.45
C GLU A 138 -8.54 -16.90 -21.12
N PRO A 139 -8.57 -17.62 -19.99
CA PRO A 139 -8.59 -16.96 -18.68
C PRO A 139 -7.27 -16.24 -18.40
N PRO A 140 -7.28 -15.11 -17.68
CA PRO A 140 -6.08 -14.39 -17.32
C PRO A 140 -5.15 -15.28 -16.46
N ARG A 141 -3.85 -15.21 -16.71
CA ARG A 141 -2.86 -15.94 -15.94
C ARG A 141 -2.63 -15.27 -14.59
N MET A 142 -3.29 -15.83 -13.55
CA MET A 142 -3.23 -15.28 -12.20
C MET A 142 -1.86 -15.45 -11.57
N LEU A 143 -1.41 -14.45 -10.80
CA LEU A 143 -0.21 -14.49 -9.97
C LEU A 143 -0.43 -15.33 -8.71
N ARG A 144 0.56 -16.13 -8.36
CA ARG A 144 0.58 -16.93 -7.13
C ARG A 144 1.81 -16.62 -6.30
N SER A 145 1.73 -16.93 -5.01
CA SER A 145 2.89 -16.78 -4.14
C SER A 145 4.06 -17.65 -4.63
N GLY A 146 5.23 -17.03 -4.79
CA GLY A 146 6.43 -17.66 -5.34
C GLY A 146 6.65 -17.44 -6.84
N ASP A 147 5.69 -16.87 -7.55
CA ASP A 147 5.88 -16.52 -8.95
C ASP A 147 6.86 -15.36 -9.13
N SER A 148 7.70 -15.43 -10.16
CA SER A 148 8.58 -14.33 -10.56
C SER A 148 7.82 -13.32 -11.41
N VAL A 149 8.02 -12.03 -11.12
CA VAL A 149 7.33 -10.92 -11.79
C VAL A 149 8.35 -9.86 -12.17
N ARG A 150 8.19 -9.28 -13.37
CA ARG A 150 8.86 -8.05 -13.79
C ARG A 150 7.85 -6.90 -13.76
N PHE A 151 8.32 -5.70 -13.50
CA PHE A 151 7.50 -4.49 -13.44
C PHE A 151 7.87 -3.59 -14.62
N LEU A 152 7.03 -3.55 -15.64
CA LEU A 152 7.21 -2.70 -16.81
C LEU A 152 6.53 -1.35 -16.55
N HIS A 153 7.27 -0.26 -16.60
CA HIS A 153 6.71 1.08 -16.53
C HIS A 153 5.95 1.41 -17.82
N VAL A 154 4.64 1.62 -17.69
CA VAL A 154 3.72 1.68 -18.84
C VAL A 154 4.03 2.85 -19.79
N GLU A 155 4.38 4.03 -19.24
CA GLU A 155 4.59 5.25 -20.03
C GLU A 155 5.91 5.25 -20.83
N THR A 156 6.95 4.59 -20.31
CA THR A 156 8.28 4.65 -20.93
C THR A 156 8.79 3.32 -21.46
N GLY A 157 8.10 2.21 -21.18
CA GLY A 157 8.51 0.88 -21.59
C GLY A 157 9.76 0.33 -20.87
N HIS A 158 10.21 0.97 -19.80
CA HIS A 158 11.36 0.51 -19.02
C HIS A 158 10.95 -0.48 -17.94
N VAL A 159 11.79 -1.50 -17.73
CA VAL A 159 11.60 -2.50 -16.70
C VAL A 159 12.34 -2.09 -15.43
N LEU A 160 11.67 -2.21 -14.30
CA LEU A 160 12.26 -1.97 -12.99
C LEU A 160 13.37 -2.99 -12.72
N ARG A 161 14.56 -2.51 -12.35
CA ARG A 161 15.67 -3.35 -11.93
C ARG A 161 16.47 -2.73 -10.78
N THR A 162 17.25 -3.57 -10.12
CA THR A 162 18.28 -3.15 -9.17
C THR A 162 19.62 -3.80 -9.56
N HIS A 163 20.72 -3.14 -9.27
CA HIS A 163 22.08 -3.62 -9.51
C HIS A 163 23.05 -3.03 -8.47
N GLU A 164 24.27 -3.52 -8.44
CA GLU A 164 25.27 -3.17 -7.44
C GLU A 164 25.87 -1.76 -7.61
N VAL A 165 24.99 -0.77 -7.73
CA VAL A 165 25.30 0.66 -7.71
C VAL A 165 24.68 1.27 -6.46
N PRO A 166 25.45 2.03 -5.64
CA PRO A 166 24.86 2.70 -4.47
C PRO A 166 23.76 3.68 -4.85
N ALA A 167 22.67 3.65 -4.13
CA ALA A 167 21.56 4.58 -4.34
C ALA A 167 22.03 6.04 -4.16
N PRO A 168 21.47 7.00 -4.93
CA PRO A 168 21.95 8.40 -4.93
C PRO A 168 21.90 9.08 -3.55
N ILE A 169 20.84 8.80 -2.78
CA ILE A 169 20.61 9.42 -1.47
C ILE A 169 21.11 8.52 -0.35
N SER A 170 20.69 7.25 -0.33
CA SER A 170 21.01 6.29 0.72
C SER A 170 22.09 5.33 0.24
N LYS A 171 23.34 5.72 0.37
CA LYS A 171 24.52 4.98 -0.14
C LYS A 171 24.69 3.56 0.41
N GLU A 172 23.96 3.22 1.46
CA GLU A 172 23.92 1.87 2.07
C GLU A 172 23.01 0.90 1.31
N PHE A 173 22.19 1.40 0.40
CA PHE A 173 21.25 0.61 -0.40
C PHE A 173 21.64 0.64 -1.87
N TRP A 174 21.14 -0.36 -2.61
CA TRP A 174 21.32 -0.41 -4.06
C TRP A 174 20.35 0.53 -4.77
N GLU A 175 20.80 1.08 -5.88
CA GLU A 175 19.98 1.89 -6.77
C GLU A 175 18.88 1.02 -7.40
N VAL A 176 17.68 1.58 -7.48
CA VAL A 176 16.57 1.03 -8.25
C VAL A 176 16.32 1.96 -9.43
N SER A 177 16.35 1.43 -10.63
CA SER A 177 16.25 2.18 -11.89
C SER A 177 15.29 1.52 -12.86
N GLY A 178 14.93 2.25 -13.90
CA GLY A 178 14.23 1.74 -15.08
C GLY A 178 15.22 1.48 -16.21
N ALA A 179 15.33 0.23 -16.64
CA ALA A 179 16.17 -0.15 -17.76
C ALA A 179 15.34 -0.57 -18.98
N LEU A 180 15.88 -0.42 -20.18
CA LEU A 180 15.28 -1.01 -21.38
C LEU A 180 15.26 -2.53 -21.24
N ASP A 181 14.14 -3.13 -21.58
CA ASP A 181 14.04 -4.60 -21.64
C ASP A 181 14.72 -5.12 -22.89
N GLU A 182 15.93 -5.67 -22.73
CA GLU A 182 16.72 -6.23 -23.84
C GLU A 182 15.99 -7.38 -24.56
N ASN A 183 15.00 -8.00 -23.92
CA ASN A 183 14.21 -9.07 -24.50
C ASN A 183 13.01 -8.58 -25.35
N THR A 184 12.64 -7.31 -25.26
CA THR A 184 11.52 -6.75 -26.04
C THR A 184 11.95 -6.41 -27.48
N TYR A 185 13.26 -6.27 -27.74
CA TYR A 185 13.83 -5.92 -29.07
C TYR A 185 14.38 -7.11 -29.84
N ALA A 186 14.20 -8.33 -29.38
CA ALA A 186 14.68 -9.53 -30.04
C ALA A 186 13.66 -10.16 -31.01
N GLU A 187 12.53 -9.50 -31.25
CA GLU A 187 11.45 -10.00 -32.12
C GLU A 187 11.11 -9.05 -33.29
N ASP A 188 12.10 -8.27 -33.81
CA ASP A 188 11.99 -7.56 -35.10
C ASP A 188 12.97 -8.13 -36.14
#